data_16697dd1b1c10faf388deb889875ce9e
#
_entry.id   16697dd1b1c10faf388deb889875ce9e
#
_cell.length_a   1.000
_cell.length_b   1.000
_cell.length_c   1.000
_cell.angle_alpha   90.00
_cell.angle_beta   90.00
_cell.angle_gamma   90.00
#
_symmetry.space_group_name_H-M   'P 1'
#
loop_
_entity.id
_entity.type
_entity.pdbx_description
1 polymer ?
#
loop_
_entity_poly.entity_id
_entity_poly.type
_entity_poly.pdbx_seq_one_letter_code
_entity_poly.pdbx_strand_id
1 'polypeptide(L)'
;IYEKEEFDYVIPMDGDGEDRPEEIKGFIDNLNNNTDKPIVGERIKRSEGIFFKFCYFLHQVISFTFTGQSIKYGNYTCLPKSIVEKMINEKATWSSFSGSLAKVAKNRANVTCERGTRYFSPSKMRFNNLVLHSLSIIAVFKLNVLLRTILFLAVYISLIHQNITIITFIPVILVMAFLVSVFRVSRRENLYEFNNSLSNIVKTDTLRKKE
;
A
#
# COMPACT_ATOMS: atom_id res chain seq x y z
N ILE A 1 -5.96 -17.00 -9.81
CA ILE A 1 -6.95 -16.40 -10.72
C ILE A 1 -6.30 -16.12 -12.07
N TYR A 2 -5.23 -15.33 -12.15
CA TYR A 2 -4.62 -14.93 -13.42
C TYR A 2 -4.32 -16.08 -14.39
N GLU A 3 -3.83 -17.21 -13.89
CA GLU A 3 -3.47 -18.38 -14.70
C GLU A 3 -4.63 -19.37 -14.94
N LYS A 4 -5.71 -19.25 -14.17
CA LYS A 4 -6.78 -20.27 -14.15
C LYS A 4 -8.12 -19.78 -14.67
N GLU A 5 -8.33 -18.48 -14.70
CA GLU A 5 -9.62 -17.88 -15.04
C GLU A 5 -9.44 -16.82 -16.13
N GLU A 6 -10.37 -16.79 -17.06
CA GLU A 6 -10.49 -15.67 -17.99
C GLU A 6 -11.26 -14.54 -17.32
N PHE A 7 -10.69 -13.34 -17.34
CA PHE A 7 -11.30 -12.15 -16.78
C PHE A 7 -10.76 -10.89 -17.46
N ASP A 8 -11.55 -9.82 -17.45
CA ASP A 8 -11.15 -8.50 -17.89
C ASP A 8 -10.67 -7.66 -16.70
N TYR A 9 -11.34 -7.78 -15.56
CA TYR A 9 -11.07 -7.02 -14.34
C TYR A 9 -11.13 -7.90 -13.10
N VAL A 10 -10.35 -7.51 -12.08
CA VAL A 10 -10.37 -8.12 -10.73
C VAL A 10 -10.63 -7.04 -9.70
N ILE A 11 -11.58 -7.30 -8.79
CA ILE A 11 -11.84 -6.44 -7.63
C ILE A 11 -11.53 -7.23 -6.36
N PRO A 12 -10.32 -7.08 -5.77
CA PRO A 12 -10.04 -7.63 -4.44
C PRO A 12 -10.88 -6.91 -3.39
N MET A 13 -11.53 -7.65 -2.53
CA MET A 13 -12.40 -7.13 -1.49
C MET A 13 -12.20 -7.91 -0.19
N ASP A 14 -12.06 -7.20 0.94
CA ASP A 14 -11.97 -7.84 2.25
C ASP A 14 -13.35 -8.39 2.66
N GLY A 15 -13.40 -9.64 3.12
CA GLY A 15 -14.65 -10.34 3.47
C GLY A 15 -15.16 -10.04 4.89
N ASP A 16 -14.63 -9.04 5.58
CA ASP A 16 -14.98 -8.72 6.96
C ASP A 16 -16.09 -7.65 7.10
N GLY A 17 -16.60 -7.15 5.99
CA GLY A 17 -17.66 -6.14 5.90
C GLY A 17 -17.15 -4.69 5.86
N GLU A 18 -15.84 -4.45 5.97
CA GLU A 18 -15.30 -3.10 5.83
C GLU A 18 -15.35 -2.60 4.39
N ASP A 19 -15.11 -3.48 3.42
CA ASP A 19 -15.33 -3.21 2.01
C ASP A 19 -16.78 -3.62 1.67
N ARG A 20 -17.54 -2.67 1.13
CA ARG A 20 -18.98 -2.85 0.89
C ARG A 20 -19.23 -3.35 -0.54
N PRO A 21 -19.92 -4.50 -0.72
CA PRO A 21 -20.23 -5.03 -2.06
C PRO A 21 -21.07 -4.06 -2.92
N GLU A 22 -21.90 -3.23 -2.28
CA GLU A 22 -22.74 -2.25 -2.97
C GLU A 22 -21.93 -1.20 -3.74
N GLU A 23 -20.70 -0.95 -3.32
CA GLU A 23 -19.81 0.03 -3.94
C GLU A 23 -19.12 -0.50 -5.21
N ILE A 24 -19.22 -1.83 -5.50
CA ILE A 24 -18.74 -2.42 -6.76
C ILE A 24 -19.36 -1.70 -7.95
N LYS A 25 -20.62 -1.30 -7.85
CA LYS A 25 -21.29 -0.51 -8.90
C LYS A 25 -20.52 0.76 -9.25
N GLY A 26 -20.00 1.48 -8.23
CA GLY A 26 -19.18 2.68 -8.45
C GLY A 26 -17.91 2.42 -9.25
N PHE A 27 -17.25 1.27 -9.05
CA PHE A 27 -16.12 0.86 -9.88
C PHE A 27 -16.55 0.58 -11.32
N ILE A 28 -17.65 -0.18 -11.51
CA ILE A 28 -18.16 -0.53 -12.84
C ILE A 28 -18.58 0.72 -13.64
N ASP A 29 -19.29 1.64 -13.03
CA ASP A 29 -19.73 2.89 -13.66
C ASP A 29 -18.54 3.74 -14.13
N ASN A 30 -17.41 3.67 -13.43
CA ASN A 30 -16.18 4.37 -13.81
C ASN A 30 -15.33 3.65 -14.87
N LEU A 31 -15.60 2.39 -15.18
CA LEU A 31 -14.84 1.64 -16.21
C LEU A 31 -15.02 2.26 -17.59
N ASN A 32 -16.20 2.77 -17.95
CA ASN A 32 -16.48 3.35 -19.26
C ASN A 32 -15.49 4.45 -19.67
N ASN A 33 -14.92 5.17 -18.69
CA ASN A 33 -13.96 6.26 -18.91
C ASN A 33 -12.51 5.88 -18.59
N ASN A 34 -12.26 4.65 -18.07
CA ASN A 34 -10.96 4.26 -17.50
C ASN A 34 -10.63 2.78 -17.76
N THR A 35 -10.87 2.28 -18.97
CA THR A 35 -10.71 0.84 -19.31
C THR A 35 -9.32 0.27 -19.04
N ASP A 36 -8.25 1.07 -19.23
CA ASP A 36 -6.86 0.62 -19.10
C ASP A 36 -6.18 1.06 -17.79
N LYS A 37 -6.91 1.75 -16.90
CA LYS A 37 -6.36 2.26 -15.65
C LYS A 37 -6.97 1.55 -14.46
N PRO A 38 -6.19 1.28 -13.41
CA PRO A 38 -6.77 0.80 -12.17
C PRO A 38 -7.61 1.90 -11.53
N ILE A 39 -8.75 1.52 -10.99
CA ILE A 39 -9.64 2.39 -10.23
C ILE A 39 -9.47 2.04 -8.76
N VAL A 40 -9.13 3.01 -7.92
CA VAL A 40 -8.87 2.79 -6.50
C VAL A 40 -9.99 3.35 -5.64
N GLY A 41 -10.42 2.60 -4.63
CA GLY A 41 -11.38 3.03 -3.63
C GLY A 41 -10.73 3.97 -2.62
N GLU A 42 -11.04 5.25 -2.68
CA GLU A 42 -10.58 6.25 -1.72
C GLU A 42 -11.59 6.40 -0.59
N ARG A 43 -11.20 6.04 0.62
CA ARG A 43 -12.09 6.05 1.80
C ARG A 43 -12.26 7.46 2.34
N ILE A 44 -13.49 8.01 2.30
CA ILE A 44 -13.80 9.39 2.73
C ILE A 44 -13.95 9.49 4.24
N LYS A 45 -14.65 8.55 4.86
CA LYS A 45 -14.96 8.59 6.30
C LYS A 45 -14.08 7.61 7.07
N ARG A 46 -13.39 8.13 8.09
CA ARG A 46 -12.62 7.35 9.06
C ARG A 46 -13.29 7.48 10.41
N SER A 47 -13.80 6.37 10.92
CA SER A 47 -14.38 6.26 12.27
C SER A 47 -13.34 6.14 13.39
N GLU A 48 -12.04 6.22 13.04
CA GLU A 48 -10.93 6.03 13.97
C GLU A 48 -10.75 7.22 14.90
N GLY A 49 -10.26 6.96 16.11
CA GLY A 49 -9.97 8.00 17.11
C GLY A 49 -8.92 9.02 16.65
N ILE A 50 -8.83 10.16 17.34
CA ILE A 50 -7.95 11.30 16.99
C ILE A 50 -6.49 10.86 16.86
N PHE A 51 -6.01 9.98 17.74
CA PHE A 51 -4.64 9.45 17.71
C PHE A 51 -4.31 8.73 16.39
N PHE A 52 -5.20 7.85 15.92
CA PHE A 52 -5.00 7.13 14.66
C PHE A 52 -5.09 8.06 13.44
N LYS A 53 -5.95 9.09 13.49
CA LYS A 53 -6.00 10.12 12.44
C LYS A 53 -4.68 10.88 12.35
N PHE A 54 -4.08 11.23 13.49
CA PHE A 54 -2.77 11.89 13.55
C PHE A 54 -1.65 10.97 13.01
N CYS A 55 -1.61 9.71 13.44
CA CYS A 55 -0.63 8.73 12.92
C CYS A 55 -0.76 8.55 11.41
N TYR A 56 -1.99 8.52 10.90
CA TYR A 56 -2.22 8.44 9.46
C TYR A 56 -1.76 9.69 8.71
N PHE A 57 -2.06 10.87 9.22
CA PHE A 57 -1.57 12.13 8.66
C PHE A 57 -0.03 12.13 8.61
N LEU A 58 0.61 11.76 9.71
CA LEU A 58 2.07 11.66 9.78
C LEU A 58 2.62 10.65 8.76
N HIS A 59 1.97 9.49 8.64
CA HIS A 59 2.32 8.50 7.61
C HIS A 59 2.23 9.10 6.20
N GLN A 60 1.16 9.84 5.88
CA GLN A 60 0.99 10.47 4.57
C GLN A 60 2.10 11.49 4.28
N VAL A 61 2.42 12.33 5.26
CA VAL A 61 3.50 13.33 5.14
C VAL A 61 4.85 12.64 4.92
N ILE A 62 5.20 11.66 5.73
CA ILE A 62 6.47 10.90 5.60
C ILE A 62 6.50 10.17 4.26
N SER A 63 5.43 9.46 3.90
CA SER A 63 5.35 8.73 2.64
C SER A 63 5.55 9.67 1.45
N PHE A 64 4.84 10.78 1.38
CA PHE A 64 4.98 11.75 0.30
C PHE A 64 6.38 12.37 0.27
N THR A 65 6.90 12.79 1.42
CA THR A 65 8.22 13.44 1.52
C THR A 65 9.34 12.52 1.03
N PHE A 66 9.34 11.25 1.44
CA PHE A 66 10.43 10.34 1.13
C PHE A 66 10.23 9.52 -0.15
N THR A 67 8.99 9.25 -0.57
CA THR A 67 8.73 8.45 -1.77
C THR A 67 8.27 9.28 -2.97
N GLY A 68 7.68 10.46 -2.75
CA GLY A 68 7.01 11.26 -3.77
C GLY A 68 5.64 10.70 -4.16
N GLN A 69 5.09 9.74 -3.39
CA GLN A 69 3.82 9.07 -3.69
C GLN A 69 2.76 9.42 -2.65
N SER A 70 1.55 9.75 -3.14
CA SER A 70 0.37 9.88 -2.30
C SER A 70 -0.48 8.63 -2.46
N ILE A 71 -0.47 7.76 -1.42
CA ILE A 71 -1.19 6.49 -1.41
C ILE A 71 -2.27 6.57 -0.34
N LYS A 72 -3.53 6.76 -0.77
CA LYS A 72 -4.69 6.94 0.12
C LYS A 72 -5.72 5.81 0.02
N TYR A 73 -5.36 4.71 -0.60
CA TYR A 73 -6.19 3.56 -0.86
C TYR A 73 -5.57 2.28 -0.28
N GLY A 74 -6.41 1.27 -0.07
CA GLY A 74 -6.03 -0.07 0.37
C GLY A 74 -6.10 -1.09 -0.77
N ASN A 75 -6.66 -2.26 -0.46
CA ASN A 75 -6.81 -3.37 -1.42
C ASN A 75 -8.07 -3.22 -2.28
N TYR A 76 -9.08 -2.47 -1.82
CA TYR A 76 -10.34 -2.31 -2.53
C TYR A 76 -10.15 -1.46 -3.78
N THR A 77 -9.96 -2.15 -4.90
CA THR A 77 -9.57 -1.54 -6.20
C THR A 77 -10.15 -2.38 -7.33
N CYS A 78 -10.39 -1.75 -8.48
CA CYS A 78 -10.71 -2.46 -9.72
C CYS A 78 -9.49 -2.44 -10.63
N LEU A 79 -8.96 -3.62 -10.93
CA LEU A 79 -7.72 -3.80 -11.67
C LEU A 79 -7.99 -4.43 -13.04
N PRO A 80 -7.63 -3.78 -14.16
CA PRO A 80 -7.63 -4.42 -15.46
C PRO A 80 -6.55 -5.52 -15.54
N LYS A 81 -6.79 -6.53 -16.37
CA LYS A 81 -5.90 -7.70 -16.55
C LYS A 81 -4.43 -7.31 -16.76
N SER A 82 -4.20 -6.26 -17.56
CA SER A 82 -2.84 -5.74 -17.84
C SER A 82 -2.10 -5.23 -16.61
N ILE A 83 -2.82 -4.70 -15.61
CA ILE A 83 -2.25 -4.25 -14.33
C ILE A 83 -2.02 -5.45 -13.41
N VAL A 84 -2.94 -6.41 -13.37
CA VAL A 84 -2.74 -7.67 -12.61
C VAL A 84 -1.47 -8.36 -13.08
N GLU A 85 -1.25 -8.46 -14.40
CA GLU A 85 -0.04 -9.04 -14.97
C GLU A 85 1.25 -8.35 -14.50
N LYS A 86 1.26 -7.01 -14.46
CA LYS A 86 2.39 -6.26 -13.93
C LYS A 86 2.61 -6.51 -12.42
N MET A 87 1.53 -6.63 -11.66
CA MET A 87 1.60 -6.84 -10.21
C MET A 87 2.08 -8.23 -9.82
N ILE A 88 1.71 -9.29 -10.55
CA ILE A 88 2.19 -10.65 -10.28
C ILE A 88 3.69 -10.81 -10.56
N ASN A 89 4.24 -9.98 -11.45
CA ASN A 89 5.67 -9.94 -11.76
C ASN A 89 6.46 -8.94 -10.88
N GLU A 90 5.78 -8.16 -10.02
CA GLU A 90 6.42 -7.20 -9.12
C GLU A 90 6.60 -7.82 -7.73
N LYS A 91 7.84 -8.06 -7.33
CA LYS A 91 8.18 -8.69 -6.04
C LYS A 91 7.64 -7.94 -4.82
N ALA A 92 7.47 -6.62 -4.94
CA ALA A 92 6.92 -5.79 -3.86
C ALA A 92 5.45 -6.11 -3.56
N THR A 93 4.72 -6.78 -4.48
CA THR A 93 3.33 -7.20 -4.28
C THR A 93 3.18 -8.14 -3.09
N TRP A 94 4.20 -8.98 -2.82
CA TRP A 94 4.23 -9.85 -1.65
C TRP A 94 4.23 -9.10 -0.32
N SER A 95 4.87 -7.94 -0.27
CA SER A 95 5.02 -7.17 0.98
C SER A 95 4.02 -6.02 1.10
N SER A 96 3.56 -5.45 -0.02
CA SER A 96 2.64 -4.30 -0.03
C SER A 96 1.86 -4.21 -1.35
N PHE A 97 0.58 -4.56 -1.31
CA PHE A 97 -0.33 -4.45 -2.45
C PHE A 97 -0.45 -3.00 -2.94
N SER A 98 -0.82 -2.06 -2.06
CA SER A 98 -1.04 -0.66 -2.42
C SER A 98 0.24 0.04 -2.88
N GLY A 99 1.39 -0.29 -2.27
CA GLY A 99 2.71 0.19 -2.68
C GLY A 99 3.10 -0.33 -4.06
N SER A 100 2.90 -1.63 -4.32
CA SER A 100 3.15 -2.25 -5.63
C SER A 100 2.27 -1.65 -6.71
N LEU A 101 0.96 -1.52 -6.46
CA LEU A 101 0.04 -0.87 -7.39
C LEU A 101 0.48 0.57 -7.72
N ALA A 102 0.91 1.35 -6.71
CA ALA A 102 1.43 2.70 -6.94
C ALA A 102 2.70 2.71 -7.80
N LYS A 103 3.53 1.67 -7.71
CA LYS A 103 4.76 1.53 -8.49
C LYS A 103 4.49 1.16 -9.95
N VAL A 104 3.59 0.20 -10.20
CA VAL A 104 3.32 -0.31 -11.55
C VAL A 104 2.32 0.54 -12.33
N ALA A 105 1.45 1.30 -11.66
CA ALA A 105 0.43 2.14 -12.27
C ALA A 105 0.48 3.56 -11.70
N LYS A 106 1.15 4.47 -12.42
CA LYS A 106 1.24 5.88 -12.01
C LYS A 106 -0.09 6.62 -12.17
N ASN A 107 -0.82 6.35 -13.25
CA ASN A 107 -2.13 6.93 -13.51
C ASN A 107 -3.20 5.99 -12.99
N ARG A 108 -4.02 6.48 -12.06
CA ARG A 108 -5.12 5.76 -11.41
C ARG A 108 -6.35 6.65 -11.41
N ALA A 109 -7.52 6.05 -11.61
CA ALA A 109 -8.79 6.70 -11.34
C ALA A 109 -9.19 6.46 -9.88
N ASN A 110 -9.96 7.35 -9.29
CA ASN A 110 -10.43 7.24 -7.91
C ASN A 110 -11.95 7.12 -7.89
N VAL A 111 -12.45 6.24 -7.05
CA VAL A 111 -13.85 6.14 -6.66
C VAL A 111 -13.94 6.36 -5.17
N THR A 112 -14.88 7.17 -4.77
CA THR A 112 -15.15 7.42 -3.37
C THR A 112 -15.85 6.23 -2.73
N CYS A 113 -15.28 5.67 -1.66
CA CYS A 113 -15.84 4.55 -0.94
C CYS A 113 -16.08 4.89 0.53
N GLU A 114 -17.19 4.39 1.09
CA GLU A 114 -17.48 4.46 2.51
C GLU A 114 -17.07 3.16 3.19
N ARG A 115 -16.36 3.26 4.31
CA ARG A 115 -16.00 2.09 5.10
C ARG A 115 -17.22 1.55 5.80
N GLY A 116 -17.54 0.28 5.57
CA GLY A 116 -18.55 -0.47 6.30
C GLY A 116 -18.14 -0.75 7.75
N THR A 117 -19.05 -1.34 8.49
CA THR A 117 -18.78 -1.88 9.83
C THR A 117 -18.42 -3.35 9.73
N ARG A 118 -17.44 -3.78 10.52
CA ARG A 118 -17.07 -5.21 10.57
C ARG A 118 -18.23 -6.05 11.06
N TYR A 119 -18.44 -7.19 10.41
CA TYR A 119 -19.47 -8.16 10.84
C TYR A 119 -19.12 -8.81 12.18
N PHE A 120 -17.83 -9.07 12.43
CA PHE A 120 -17.37 -9.80 13.62
C PHE A 120 -16.11 -9.13 14.19
N SER A 121 -16.12 -8.90 15.50
CA SER A 121 -14.98 -8.47 16.30
C SER A 121 -14.30 -7.14 15.89
N PRO A 122 -13.68 -6.43 16.84
CA PRO A 122 -12.87 -5.26 16.52
C PRO A 122 -11.61 -5.65 15.75
N SER A 123 -10.96 -4.68 15.13
CA SER A 123 -9.69 -4.88 14.41
C SER A 123 -8.64 -5.55 15.30
N LYS A 124 -8.08 -6.65 14.84
CA LYS A 124 -6.95 -7.35 15.49
C LYS A 124 -5.59 -6.72 15.16
N MET A 125 -5.55 -5.66 14.35
CA MET A 125 -4.30 -5.02 13.94
C MET A 125 -3.70 -4.23 15.11
N ARG A 126 -2.57 -4.70 15.63
CA ARG A 126 -1.80 -4.01 16.67
C ARG A 126 -1.04 -2.83 16.06
N PHE A 127 -0.74 -1.83 16.87
CA PHE A 127 -0.01 -0.62 16.45
C PHE A 127 1.32 -0.96 15.73
N ASN A 128 2.08 -1.91 16.24
CA ASN A 128 3.34 -2.34 15.60
C ASN A 128 3.14 -2.89 14.18
N ASN A 129 2.04 -3.63 13.96
CA ASN A 129 1.70 -4.13 12.62
C ASN A 129 1.27 -2.99 11.69
N LEU A 130 0.62 -1.96 12.21
CA LEU A 130 0.28 -0.76 11.45
C LEU A 130 1.53 0.01 11.01
N VAL A 131 2.50 0.19 11.92
CA VAL A 131 3.81 0.81 11.60
C VAL A 131 4.55 -0.02 10.56
N LEU A 132 4.59 -1.35 10.73
CA LEU A 132 5.24 -2.25 9.77
C LEU A 132 4.57 -2.21 8.40
N HIS A 133 3.23 -2.17 8.35
CA HIS A 133 2.46 -2.01 7.10
C HIS A 133 2.81 -0.67 6.42
N SER A 134 2.85 0.42 7.16
CA SER A 134 3.24 1.74 6.67
C SER A 134 4.67 1.75 6.10
N LEU A 135 5.62 1.14 6.82
CA LEU A 135 6.99 0.99 6.34
C LEU A 135 7.08 0.09 5.10
N SER A 136 6.24 -0.95 4.99
CA SER A 136 6.20 -1.81 3.81
C SER A 136 5.77 -1.05 2.55
N ILE A 137 4.82 -0.12 2.65
CA ILE A 137 4.43 0.75 1.55
C ILE A 137 5.61 1.64 1.12
N ILE A 138 6.29 2.27 2.07
CA ILE A 138 7.43 3.16 1.82
C ILE A 138 8.61 2.37 1.23
N ALA A 139 8.85 1.15 1.71
CA ALA A 139 9.96 0.29 1.29
C ALA A 139 9.91 -0.12 -0.18
N VAL A 140 8.72 -0.14 -0.80
CA VAL A 140 8.57 -0.33 -2.25
C VAL A 140 9.36 0.71 -3.05
N PHE A 141 9.50 1.92 -2.50
CA PHE A 141 10.19 3.05 -3.12
C PHE A 141 11.57 3.33 -2.50
N LYS A 142 12.24 2.30 -2.00
CA LYS A 142 13.52 2.40 -1.27
C LYS A 142 14.60 3.24 -1.96
N LEU A 143 14.68 3.21 -3.29
CA LEU A 143 15.63 4.04 -4.02
C LEU A 143 15.28 5.52 -3.95
N ASN A 144 14.00 5.88 -4.07
CA ASN A 144 13.55 7.26 -3.92
C ASN A 144 13.78 7.73 -2.48
N VAL A 145 13.51 6.86 -1.49
CA VAL A 145 13.81 7.15 -0.07
C VAL A 145 15.30 7.43 0.11
N LEU A 146 16.17 6.59 -0.44
CA LEU A 146 17.62 6.77 -0.37
C LEU A 146 18.06 8.12 -0.95
N LEU A 147 17.66 8.41 -2.19
CA LEU A 147 18.05 9.65 -2.88
C LEU A 147 17.57 10.89 -2.13
N ARG A 148 16.32 10.91 -1.66
CA ARG A 148 15.77 12.03 -0.90
C ARG A 148 16.38 12.16 0.48
N THR A 149 16.75 11.06 1.13
CA THR A 149 17.48 11.05 2.39
C THR A 149 18.88 11.65 2.21
N ILE A 150 19.61 11.27 1.17
CA ILE A 150 20.93 11.84 0.87
C ILE A 150 20.82 13.36 0.64
N LEU A 151 19.85 13.79 -0.18
CA LEU A 151 19.62 15.21 -0.44
C LEU A 151 19.27 15.96 0.85
N PHE A 152 18.36 15.43 1.66
CA PHE A 152 18.00 16.03 2.94
C PHE A 152 19.22 16.16 3.86
N LEU A 153 20.01 15.10 4.01
CA LEU A 153 21.19 15.12 4.85
C LEU A 153 22.25 16.11 4.35
N ALA A 154 22.48 16.20 3.03
CA ALA A 154 23.42 17.16 2.46
C ALA A 154 23.02 18.60 2.76
N VAL A 155 21.73 18.94 2.56
CA VAL A 155 21.20 20.28 2.88
C VAL A 155 21.24 20.54 4.39
N TYR A 156 20.77 19.59 5.19
CA TYR A 156 20.71 19.74 6.64
C TYR A 156 22.09 19.92 7.27
N ILE A 157 23.07 19.08 6.92
CA ILE A 157 24.44 19.18 7.42
C ILE A 157 25.08 20.50 6.99
N SER A 158 24.83 20.96 5.74
CA SER A 158 25.30 22.27 5.28
C SER A 158 24.75 23.44 6.10
N LEU A 159 23.51 23.31 6.61
CA LEU A 159 22.90 24.33 7.46
C LEU A 159 23.44 24.35 8.89
N ILE A 160 23.74 23.15 9.44
CA ILE A 160 24.16 23.03 10.86
C ILE A 160 25.69 23.04 11.05
N HIS A 161 26.49 23.02 9.97
CA HIS A 161 27.94 22.81 10.04
C HIS A 161 28.69 23.74 11.01
N GLN A 162 28.19 24.96 11.21
CA GLN A 162 28.78 25.93 12.16
C GLN A 162 28.28 25.75 13.61
N ASN A 163 27.20 24.98 13.82
CA ASN A 163 26.54 24.81 15.11
C ASN A 163 26.22 23.33 15.40
N ILE A 164 27.23 22.48 15.25
CA ILE A 164 27.06 21.05 15.52
C ILE A 164 27.02 20.83 17.03
N THR A 165 25.87 20.39 17.51
CA THR A 165 25.61 19.99 18.88
C THR A 165 24.93 18.63 18.93
N ILE A 166 24.85 18.03 20.11
CA ILE A 166 24.10 16.76 20.29
C ILE A 166 22.63 16.93 19.81
N ILE A 167 22.01 18.07 20.09
CA ILE A 167 20.61 18.35 19.72
C ILE A 167 20.46 18.46 18.21
N THR A 168 21.34 19.18 17.52
CA THR A 168 21.31 19.34 16.07
C THR A 168 21.66 18.03 15.32
N PHE A 169 22.28 17.05 16.01
CA PHE A 169 22.63 15.78 15.43
C PHE A 169 21.50 14.72 15.54
N ILE A 170 20.52 14.94 16.45
CA ILE A 170 19.37 14.03 16.62
C ILE A 170 18.62 13.76 15.30
N PRO A 171 18.24 14.77 14.46
CA PRO A 171 17.56 14.53 13.20
C PRO A 171 18.35 13.63 12.24
N VAL A 172 19.68 13.74 12.21
CA VAL A 172 20.55 12.89 11.39
C VAL A 172 20.40 11.43 11.82
N ILE A 173 20.49 11.16 13.12
CA ILE A 173 20.33 9.79 13.68
C ILE A 173 18.94 9.24 13.35
N LEU A 174 17.88 10.04 13.54
CA LEU A 174 16.51 9.61 13.29
C LEU A 174 16.27 9.26 11.81
N VAL A 175 16.76 10.09 10.89
CA VAL A 175 16.62 9.86 9.46
C VAL A 175 17.45 8.65 9.02
N MET A 176 18.63 8.44 9.57
CA MET A 176 19.44 7.25 9.31
C MET A 176 18.76 5.98 9.85
N ALA A 177 18.21 6.00 11.06
CA ALA A 177 17.46 4.89 11.64
C ALA A 177 16.22 4.57 10.81
N PHE A 178 15.52 5.58 10.31
CA PHE A 178 14.40 5.42 9.38
C PHE A 178 14.86 4.75 8.08
N LEU A 179 15.93 5.22 7.45
CA LEU A 179 16.48 4.63 6.22
C LEU A 179 16.85 3.15 6.41
N VAL A 180 17.55 2.82 7.50
CA VAL A 180 17.88 1.44 7.85
C VAL A 180 16.62 0.59 8.01
N SER A 181 15.59 1.13 8.67
CA SER A 181 14.31 0.44 8.85
C SER A 181 13.61 0.15 7.52
N VAL A 182 13.59 1.11 6.59
CA VAL A 182 13.04 0.95 5.24
C VAL A 182 13.79 -0.15 4.47
N PHE A 183 15.12 -0.15 4.48
CA PHE A 183 15.91 -1.20 3.82
C PHE A 183 15.73 -2.57 4.47
N ARG A 184 15.61 -2.64 5.79
CA ARG A 184 15.33 -3.88 6.51
C ARG A 184 13.97 -4.45 6.12
N VAL A 185 12.93 -3.61 6.03
CA VAL A 185 11.59 -4.02 5.64
C VAL A 185 11.54 -4.40 4.15
N SER A 186 12.31 -3.75 3.28
CA SER A 186 12.36 -4.07 1.85
C SER A 186 12.88 -5.49 1.57
N ARG A 187 13.61 -6.12 2.52
CA ARG A 187 14.04 -7.52 2.38
C ARG A 187 12.88 -8.53 2.44
N ARG A 188 11.68 -8.09 2.84
CA ARG A 188 10.46 -8.91 2.82
C ARG A 188 9.87 -9.08 1.41
N GLU A 189 10.36 -8.33 0.43
CA GLU A 189 10.01 -8.52 -0.98
C GLU A 189 10.58 -9.87 -1.45
N ASN A 190 9.72 -10.86 -1.67
CA ASN A 190 10.12 -12.20 -2.05
C ASN A 190 9.21 -12.75 -3.14
N LEU A 191 9.70 -12.72 -4.39
CA LEU A 191 8.96 -13.21 -5.54
C LEU A 191 8.81 -14.74 -5.52
N TYR A 192 9.79 -15.45 -4.98
CA TYR A 192 9.73 -16.91 -4.87
C TYR A 192 8.60 -17.35 -3.93
N GLU A 193 8.50 -16.77 -2.73
CA GLU A 193 7.40 -17.06 -1.81
C GLU A 193 6.06 -16.61 -2.38
N PHE A 194 6.01 -15.49 -3.08
CA PHE A 194 4.81 -15.01 -3.75
C PHE A 194 4.33 -16.03 -4.79
N ASN A 195 5.19 -16.48 -5.69
CA ASN A 195 4.84 -17.46 -6.73
C ASN A 195 4.47 -18.83 -6.16
N ASN A 196 5.09 -19.23 -5.04
CA ASN A 196 4.81 -20.50 -4.36
C ASN A 196 3.69 -20.40 -3.31
N SER A 197 3.04 -19.24 -3.13
CA SER A 197 2.01 -19.04 -2.11
C SER A 197 0.82 -20.01 -2.25
N LEU A 198 0.50 -20.43 -3.47
CA LEU A 198 -0.57 -21.38 -3.75
C LEU A 198 -0.23 -22.82 -3.33
N SER A 199 1.04 -23.17 -3.14
CA SER A 199 1.46 -24.51 -2.69
C SER A 199 1.00 -24.81 -1.25
N ASN A 200 0.68 -23.78 -0.48
CA ASN A 200 0.19 -23.90 0.89
C ASN A 200 -1.35 -24.12 0.98
N ILE A 201 -2.04 -24.19 -0.16
CA ILE A 201 -3.48 -24.47 -0.19
C ILE A 201 -3.70 -25.96 0.06
N VAL A 202 -4.26 -26.29 1.22
CA VAL A 202 -4.55 -27.70 1.62
C VAL A 202 -5.82 -28.20 0.96
N LYS A 203 -6.83 -27.34 0.80
CA LYS A 203 -8.14 -27.71 0.26
C LYS A 203 -8.80 -26.55 -0.47
N THR A 204 -9.44 -26.84 -1.58
CA THR A 204 -10.28 -25.88 -2.32
C THR A 204 -11.68 -26.43 -2.43
N ASP A 205 -12.67 -25.72 -1.89
CA ASP A 205 -14.08 -26.05 -2.02
C ASP A 205 -14.73 -25.15 -3.07
N THR A 206 -15.39 -25.74 -4.05
CA THR A 206 -16.12 -25.00 -5.08
C THR A 206 -17.51 -24.65 -4.55
N LEU A 207 -17.77 -23.38 -4.27
CA LEU A 207 -19.06 -22.90 -3.76
C LEU A 207 -20.15 -22.81 -4.84
N ARG A 208 -19.78 -22.81 -6.12
CA ARG A 208 -20.71 -22.77 -7.25
C ARG A 208 -20.43 -23.93 -8.18
N LYS A 209 -21.43 -24.78 -8.41
CA LYS A 209 -21.35 -25.74 -9.52
C LYS A 209 -21.40 -24.95 -10.83
N LYS A 210 -20.45 -25.18 -11.75
CA LYS A 210 -20.58 -24.73 -13.13
C LYS A 210 -21.80 -25.49 -13.71
N GLU A 211 -22.86 -24.78 -14.05
CA GLU A 211 -23.94 -25.28 -14.89
C GLU A 211 -23.42 -25.46 -16.31
#